data_f660a5489671ac488872940d48c483b6
#
_entry.id   f660a5489671ac488872940d48c483b6
#
_cell.length_a   1.000
_cell.length_b   1.000
_cell.length_c   1.000
_cell.angle_alpha   90.00
_cell.angle_beta   90.00
_cell.angle_gamma   90.00
#
_symmetry.space_group_name_H-M   'P 1'
#
loop_
_entity.id
_entity.type
_entity.pdbx_description
1 polymer ?
#
loop_
_entity_poly.entity_id
_entity_poly.type
_entity_poly.pdbx_seq_one_letter_code
_entity_poly.pdbx_strand_id
1 'polypeptide(L)'
;MIVVLVILLLLAGGLEVYSLMYALRDVTYDTYTSKISVDPGEEFEVVTVIENHKALMVPFLRVQEVVPKDIQIQDADLEMYSSKGYADLFTTMYLAPRQRVERRLTATMPARGRYFFQGATLLGGDFLGLSQAEDDYPVYQELVVLPARAEYLRLRDVLGGFLGERSAQRFIMEDPILTLGYREYTGREPQKAISWAQSAHTGRLMVKKYDFTTEVSCTVLLNVEYDKNMD
;
A
#
# COMPACT_ATOMS: atom_id res chain seq x y z
N MET A 1 52.77 40.31 -14.99
CA MET A 1 51.55 40.28 -14.15
C MET A 1 50.27 40.14 -15.00
N ILE A 2 50.00 40.97 -15.97
CA ILE A 2 48.76 40.89 -16.81
C ILE A 2 48.62 39.55 -17.55
N VAL A 3 49.70 39.05 -18.16
CA VAL A 3 49.72 37.76 -18.89
C VAL A 3 49.32 36.59 -17.99
N VAL A 4 49.85 36.57 -16.78
CA VAL A 4 49.53 35.52 -15.78
C VAL A 4 48.06 35.58 -15.39
N LEU A 5 47.48 36.78 -15.23
CA LEU A 5 46.10 36.98 -14.89
C LEU A 5 45.19 36.57 -16.04
N VAL A 6 45.53 36.82 -17.29
CA VAL A 6 44.79 36.37 -18.48
C VAL A 6 44.80 34.85 -18.62
N ILE A 7 45.95 34.21 -18.39
CA ILE A 7 46.05 32.73 -18.41
C ILE A 7 45.17 32.12 -17.33
N LEU A 8 45.21 32.71 -16.12
CA LEU A 8 44.39 32.21 -15.00
C LEU A 8 42.91 32.37 -15.27
N LEU A 9 42.45 33.48 -15.89
CA LEU A 9 41.10 33.70 -16.33
C LEU A 9 40.67 32.68 -17.40
N LEU A 10 41.54 32.41 -18.38
CA LEU A 10 41.24 31.41 -19.42
C LEU A 10 41.16 30.01 -18.86
N LEU A 11 42.02 29.66 -17.89
CA LEU A 11 41.96 28.38 -17.18
C LEU A 11 40.67 28.25 -16.35
N ALA A 12 40.29 29.30 -15.62
CA ALA A 12 39.07 29.32 -14.84
C ALA A 12 37.84 29.19 -15.75
N GLY A 13 37.77 29.96 -16.86
CA GLY A 13 36.65 29.84 -17.83
C GLY A 13 36.60 28.48 -18.52
N GLY A 14 37.78 27.91 -18.84
CA GLY A 14 37.85 26.55 -19.37
C GLY A 14 37.37 25.48 -18.38
N LEU A 15 37.73 25.61 -17.12
CA LEU A 15 37.25 24.72 -16.06
C LEU A 15 35.75 24.84 -15.86
N GLU A 16 35.23 26.06 -15.95
CA GLU A 16 33.78 26.32 -15.81
C GLU A 16 32.97 25.66 -16.92
N VAL A 17 33.36 25.89 -18.19
CA VAL A 17 32.74 25.24 -19.35
C VAL A 17 32.82 23.73 -19.26
N TYR A 18 33.99 23.21 -18.84
CA TYR A 18 34.17 21.77 -18.64
C TYR A 18 33.27 21.24 -17.52
N SER A 19 33.17 21.94 -16.39
CA SER A 19 32.30 21.59 -15.28
C SER A 19 30.85 21.50 -15.71
N LEU A 20 30.35 22.48 -16.49
CA LEU A 20 28.97 22.48 -17.01
C LEU A 20 28.70 21.31 -17.97
N MET A 21 29.60 21.12 -18.98
CA MET A 21 29.41 20.07 -19.98
C MET A 21 29.39 18.65 -19.37
N TYR A 22 30.06 18.48 -18.24
CA TYR A 22 30.18 17.18 -17.57
C TYR A 22 29.45 17.13 -16.20
N ALA A 23 28.62 18.14 -15.89
CA ALA A 23 27.95 18.24 -14.58
C ALA A 23 27.19 16.98 -14.21
N LEU A 24 26.29 16.52 -15.09
CA LEU A 24 25.45 15.34 -14.87
C LEU A 24 25.95 14.07 -15.56
N ARG A 25 27.04 14.15 -16.36
CA ARG A 25 27.62 12.97 -17.00
C ARG A 25 28.12 11.98 -15.93
N ASP A 26 27.82 10.67 -16.14
CA ASP A 26 28.20 9.60 -15.22
C ASP A 26 27.66 9.81 -13.77
N VAL A 27 26.56 10.54 -13.63
CA VAL A 27 25.71 10.57 -12.43
C VAL A 27 24.57 9.61 -12.65
N THR A 28 24.26 8.78 -11.68
CA THR A 28 23.12 7.86 -11.72
C THR A 28 22.16 8.19 -10.59
N TYR A 29 20.89 8.05 -10.86
CA TYR A 29 19.79 8.22 -9.92
C TYR A 29 18.92 6.97 -9.91
N ASP A 30 18.58 6.51 -8.72
CA ASP A 30 17.61 5.44 -8.51
C ASP A 30 16.76 5.74 -7.29
N THR A 31 15.49 5.34 -7.31
CA THR A 31 14.58 5.48 -6.17
C THR A 31 13.73 4.24 -6.03
N TYR A 32 13.50 3.83 -4.79
CA TYR A 32 12.65 2.70 -4.46
C TYR A 32 11.98 2.88 -3.09
N THR A 33 10.88 2.18 -2.90
CA THR A 33 10.19 2.13 -1.61
C THR A 33 10.58 0.88 -0.85
N SER A 34 10.69 0.98 0.48
CA SER A 34 11.03 -0.18 1.35
C SER A 34 9.95 -1.27 1.34
N LYS A 35 8.72 -0.92 0.95
CA LYS A 35 7.56 -1.81 0.87
C LYS A 35 6.83 -1.61 -0.45
N ILE A 36 6.28 -2.69 -1.01
CA ILE A 36 5.45 -2.65 -2.22
C ILE A 36 3.99 -2.37 -1.85
N SER A 37 3.56 -2.81 -0.65
CA SER A 37 2.22 -2.59 -0.13
C SER A 37 2.26 -2.21 1.35
N VAL A 38 1.39 -1.29 1.75
CA VAL A 38 1.28 -0.78 3.11
C VAL A 38 -0.20 -0.64 3.52
N ASP A 39 -0.47 -0.67 4.82
CA ASP A 39 -1.78 -0.29 5.36
C ASP A 39 -1.91 1.26 5.41
N PRO A 40 -3.12 1.84 5.40
CA PRO A 40 -3.31 3.29 5.50
C PRO A 40 -2.69 3.85 6.79
N GLY A 41 -1.81 4.86 6.64
CA GLY A 41 -1.08 5.47 7.75
C GLY A 41 0.12 4.65 8.26
N GLU A 42 0.42 3.52 7.66
CA GLU A 42 1.64 2.75 7.96
C GLU A 42 2.87 3.46 7.40
N GLU A 43 3.94 3.47 8.20
CA GLU A 43 5.22 4.05 7.81
C GLU A 43 5.98 3.15 6.83
N PHE A 44 6.54 3.78 5.82
CA PHE A 44 7.47 3.17 4.87
C PHE A 44 8.60 4.16 4.54
N GLU A 45 9.69 3.65 4.01
CA GLU A 45 10.80 4.48 3.58
C GLU A 45 10.79 4.64 2.06
N VAL A 46 11.03 5.87 1.60
CA VAL A 46 11.41 6.19 0.23
C VAL A 46 12.92 6.36 0.24
N VAL A 47 13.61 5.50 -0.49
CA VAL A 47 15.07 5.47 -0.56
C VAL A 47 15.51 6.00 -1.90
N THR A 48 16.25 7.09 -1.89
CA THR A 48 16.86 7.69 -3.07
C THR A 48 18.35 7.47 -3.05
N VAL A 49 18.89 6.94 -4.13
CA VAL A 49 20.32 6.67 -4.31
C VAL A 49 20.85 7.49 -5.46
N ILE A 50 21.86 8.31 -5.19
CA ILE A 50 22.52 9.13 -6.20
C ILE A 50 24.01 8.81 -6.16
N GLU A 51 24.57 8.43 -7.31
CA GLU A 51 25.97 8.08 -7.43
C GLU A 51 26.69 8.94 -8.46
N ASN A 52 27.80 9.50 -8.07
CA ASN A 52 28.73 10.19 -8.96
C ASN A 52 29.90 9.25 -9.30
N HIS A 53 29.91 8.69 -10.50
CA HIS A 53 30.96 7.75 -10.91
C HIS A 53 32.22 8.43 -11.44
N LYS A 54 32.18 9.75 -11.68
CA LYS A 54 33.33 10.50 -12.21
C LYS A 54 34.32 10.96 -11.12
N ALA A 55 35.49 11.32 -11.56
CA ALA A 55 36.52 11.88 -10.69
C ALA A 55 36.33 13.40 -10.41
N LEU A 56 35.36 14.03 -11.08
CA LEU A 56 35.01 15.44 -10.87
C LEU A 56 33.82 15.54 -9.92
N MET A 57 33.88 16.48 -8.99
CA MET A 57 32.73 16.79 -8.13
C MET A 57 31.61 17.46 -8.89
N VAL A 58 30.38 17.32 -8.39
CA VAL A 58 29.21 18.14 -8.79
C VAL A 58 29.02 19.18 -7.68
N PRO A 59 29.37 20.45 -7.92
CA PRO A 59 29.37 21.44 -6.84
C PRO A 59 27.95 21.83 -6.40
N PHE A 60 27.00 21.75 -7.31
CA PHE A 60 25.61 22.01 -7.05
C PHE A 60 24.75 20.97 -7.79
N LEU A 61 23.94 20.26 -7.06
CA LEU A 61 22.95 19.32 -7.57
C LEU A 61 21.62 19.60 -6.90
N ARG A 62 20.62 19.97 -7.67
CA ARG A 62 19.23 20.04 -7.24
C ARG A 62 18.49 18.87 -7.83
N VAL A 63 17.82 18.11 -6.99
CA VAL A 63 17.02 16.93 -7.35
C VAL A 63 15.56 17.30 -7.14
N GLN A 64 14.76 17.21 -8.20
CA GLN A 64 13.33 17.39 -8.19
C GLN A 64 12.67 16.03 -8.40
N GLU A 65 12.13 15.43 -7.34
CA GLU A 65 11.47 14.13 -7.37
C GLU A 65 9.96 14.30 -7.49
N VAL A 66 9.34 13.54 -8.38
CA VAL A 66 7.89 13.55 -8.57
C VAL A 66 7.26 12.46 -7.74
N VAL A 67 6.57 12.84 -6.67
CA VAL A 67 5.95 11.95 -5.69
C VAL A 67 4.42 12.10 -5.69
N PRO A 68 3.66 11.11 -5.21
CA PRO A 68 2.21 11.22 -5.04
C PRO A 68 1.84 12.41 -4.14
N LYS A 69 0.79 13.17 -4.53
CA LYS A 69 0.38 14.39 -3.83
C LYS A 69 0.02 14.19 -2.35
N ASP A 70 -0.58 13.03 -2.03
CA ASP A 70 -1.10 12.76 -0.68
C ASP A 70 -0.05 12.14 0.26
N ILE A 71 1.20 12.04 -0.20
CA ILE A 71 2.31 11.54 0.61
C ILE A 71 2.59 12.50 1.77
N GLN A 72 2.72 11.97 2.96
CA GLN A 72 3.12 12.70 4.14
C GLN A 72 4.53 12.28 4.53
N ILE A 73 5.48 13.20 4.41
CA ILE A 73 6.89 12.98 4.73
C ILE A 73 7.18 13.62 6.08
N GLN A 74 7.87 12.90 6.96
CA GLN A 74 8.15 13.36 8.32
C GLN A 74 9.28 14.40 8.41
N ASP A 75 10.03 14.61 7.33
CA ASP A 75 11.14 15.56 7.32
C ASP A 75 10.64 16.98 6.99
N ALA A 76 10.77 17.89 7.96
CA ALA A 76 10.23 19.25 7.90
C ALA A 76 11.04 20.21 6.99
N ASP A 77 12.26 19.83 6.59
CA ASP A 77 13.19 20.71 5.86
C ASP A 77 13.07 20.58 4.33
N LEU A 78 12.08 19.81 3.84
CA LEU A 78 11.91 19.56 2.42
C LEU A 78 10.92 20.54 1.79
N GLU A 79 11.37 21.23 0.74
CA GLU A 79 10.49 22.02 -0.10
C GLU A 79 9.63 21.10 -0.98
N MET A 80 8.30 21.17 -0.80
CA MET A 80 7.35 20.39 -1.58
C MET A 80 6.29 21.30 -2.20
N TYR A 81 6.16 21.24 -3.53
CA TYR A 81 5.17 21.99 -4.29
C TYR A 81 4.15 21.05 -4.93
N SER A 82 2.88 21.21 -4.57
CA SER A 82 1.80 20.36 -5.08
C SER A 82 1.35 20.79 -6.48
N SER A 83 1.26 19.82 -7.38
CA SER A 83 0.69 19.95 -8.72
C SER A 83 -0.55 19.04 -8.87
N LYS A 84 -1.13 18.96 -10.07
CA LYS A 84 -2.33 18.14 -10.34
C LYS A 84 -2.02 16.63 -10.18
N GLY A 85 -2.33 16.06 -8.99
CA GLY A 85 -2.18 14.64 -8.71
C GLY A 85 -0.80 14.22 -8.17
N TYR A 86 0.21 15.09 -8.30
CA TYR A 86 1.58 14.86 -7.85
C TYR A 86 2.11 16.03 -7.03
N ALA A 87 3.21 15.83 -6.36
CA ALA A 87 3.98 16.85 -5.69
C ALA A 87 5.45 16.74 -6.09
N ASP A 88 6.10 17.88 -6.27
CA ASP A 88 7.52 17.96 -6.54
C ASP A 88 8.28 18.16 -5.24
N LEU A 89 9.17 17.22 -4.93
CA LEU A 89 10.02 17.23 -3.75
C LEU A 89 11.42 17.69 -4.15
N PHE A 90 11.88 18.80 -3.57
CA PHE A 90 13.18 19.38 -3.91
C PHE A 90 14.22 19.06 -2.84
N THR A 91 15.39 18.65 -3.30
CA THR A 91 16.56 18.47 -2.47
C THR A 91 17.77 19.09 -3.15
N THR A 92 18.58 19.82 -2.40
CA THR A 92 19.81 20.43 -2.92
C THR A 92 21.01 19.86 -2.15
N MET A 93 22.01 19.42 -2.90
CA MET A 93 23.22 18.84 -2.34
C MET A 93 24.44 19.09 -3.25
N TYR A 94 25.61 18.70 -2.80
CA TYR A 94 26.79 18.53 -3.65
C TYR A 94 27.19 17.05 -3.67
N LEU A 95 27.86 16.62 -4.73
CA LEU A 95 28.41 15.27 -4.81
C LEU A 95 29.92 15.34 -4.97
N ALA A 96 30.64 14.75 -4.04
CA ALA A 96 32.08 14.59 -4.16
C ALA A 96 32.42 13.58 -5.29
N PRO A 97 33.69 13.56 -5.75
CA PRO A 97 34.13 12.57 -6.70
C PRO A 97 33.91 11.14 -6.18
N ARG A 98 33.32 10.27 -7.05
CA ARG A 98 33.05 8.86 -6.75
C ARG A 98 32.24 8.65 -5.46
N GLN A 99 31.36 9.60 -5.14
CA GLN A 99 30.51 9.54 -3.97
C GLN A 99 29.17 8.89 -4.33
N ARG A 100 28.70 8.01 -3.45
CA ARG A 100 27.33 7.51 -3.38
C ARG A 100 26.64 8.16 -2.18
N VAL A 101 25.50 8.76 -2.41
CA VAL A 101 24.62 9.32 -1.38
C VAL A 101 23.33 8.49 -1.39
N GLU A 102 22.96 7.99 -0.22
CA GLU A 102 21.70 7.31 0.00
C GLU A 102 20.90 8.13 1.00
N ARG A 103 19.72 8.59 0.59
CA ARG A 103 18.78 9.33 1.42
C ARG A 103 17.56 8.46 1.68
N ARG A 104 17.17 8.37 2.95
CA ARG A 104 15.98 7.66 3.39
C ARG A 104 15.00 8.65 3.99
N LEU A 105 13.79 8.69 3.46
CA LEU A 105 12.70 9.52 3.94
C LEU A 105 11.60 8.65 4.46
N THR A 106 11.20 8.85 5.71
CA THR A 106 10.04 8.18 6.29
C THR A 106 8.78 8.88 5.81
N ALA A 107 7.88 8.11 5.21
CA ALA A 107 6.65 8.60 4.63
C ALA A 107 5.45 7.75 5.04
N THR A 108 4.27 8.33 4.98
CA THR A 108 2.99 7.65 5.19
C THR A 108 1.99 8.06 4.12
N MET A 109 1.03 7.15 3.82
CA MET A 109 -0.07 7.41 2.90
C MET A 109 -1.40 7.24 3.63
N PRO A 110 -2.26 8.28 3.69
CA PRO A 110 -3.51 8.23 4.46
C PRO A 110 -4.64 7.48 3.76
N ALA A 111 -4.67 7.50 2.43
CA ALA A 111 -5.78 6.95 1.63
C ALA A 111 -5.38 5.69 0.88
N ARG A 112 -6.31 4.73 0.78
CA ARG A 112 -6.14 3.54 -0.05
C ARG A 112 -6.03 3.91 -1.53
N GLY A 113 -5.19 3.19 -2.28
CA GLY A 113 -5.04 3.43 -3.72
C GLY A 113 -3.76 2.82 -4.28
N ARG A 114 -3.56 3.05 -5.57
CA ARG A 114 -2.31 2.75 -6.26
C ARG A 114 -1.62 4.07 -6.55
N TYR A 115 -0.41 4.20 -6.07
CA TYR A 115 0.40 5.41 -6.16
C TYR A 115 1.67 5.13 -6.95
N PHE A 116 2.06 6.08 -7.77
CA PHE A 116 3.23 5.95 -8.65
C PHE A 116 4.22 7.06 -8.35
N PHE A 117 5.47 6.67 -8.12
CA PHE A 117 6.61 7.57 -8.11
C PHE A 117 7.17 7.62 -9.52
N GLN A 118 7.37 8.81 -10.09
CA GLN A 118 7.68 8.98 -11.52
C GLN A 118 9.15 9.27 -11.80
N GLY A 119 10.02 9.19 -10.79
CA GLY A 119 11.43 9.48 -10.92
C GLY A 119 11.77 10.92 -10.56
N ALA A 120 12.85 11.43 -11.14
CA ALA A 120 13.35 12.77 -10.83
C ALA A 120 13.98 13.46 -12.03
N THR A 121 13.95 14.80 -11.97
CA THR A 121 14.77 15.69 -12.80
C THR A 121 15.95 16.16 -11.96
N LEU A 122 17.16 15.99 -12.48
CA LEU A 122 18.41 16.45 -11.85
C LEU A 122 18.88 17.73 -12.54
N LEU A 123 19.14 18.76 -11.73
CA LEU A 123 19.69 20.04 -12.19
C LEU A 123 21.12 20.17 -11.62
N GLY A 124 22.12 19.98 -12.49
CA GLY A 124 23.53 20.10 -12.13
C GLY A 124 24.07 21.47 -12.48
N GLY A 125 24.58 22.20 -11.49
CA GLY A 125 25.19 23.54 -11.68
C GLY A 125 26.70 23.48 -11.84
N ASP A 126 27.23 24.52 -12.45
CA ASP A 126 28.68 24.82 -12.53
C ASP A 126 29.22 25.38 -11.21
N PHE A 127 30.55 25.60 -11.13
CA PHE A 127 31.18 26.12 -9.92
C PHE A 127 30.81 27.55 -9.56
N LEU A 128 30.48 28.37 -10.55
CA LEU A 128 30.07 29.76 -10.35
C LEU A 128 28.57 29.97 -10.26
N GLY A 129 27.77 28.93 -10.56
CA GLY A 129 26.32 28.99 -10.54
C GLY A 129 25.75 29.83 -11.69
N LEU A 130 26.47 29.98 -12.79
CA LEU A 130 26.06 30.78 -13.95
C LEU A 130 25.16 30.03 -14.90
N SER A 131 25.29 28.69 -14.93
CA SER A 131 24.55 27.83 -15.83
C SER A 131 24.21 26.49 -15.15
N GLN A 132 23.15 25.85 -15.62
CA GLN A 132 22.69 24.56 -15.12
C GLN A 132 22.46 23.59 -16.29
N ALA A 133 22.85 22.36 -16.11
CA ALA A 133 22.50 21.25 -16.96
C ALA A 133 21.32 20.51 -16.33
N GLU A 134 20.41 20.03 -17.17
CA GLU A 134 19.21 19.29 -16.74
C GLU A 134 19.22 17.90 -17.38
N ASP A 135 18.85 16.88 -16.62
CA ASP A 135 18.71 15.52 -17.09
C ASP A 135 17.58 14.82 -16.35
N ASP A 136 16.78 14.06 -17.08
CA ASP A 136 15.60 13.36 -16.57
C ASP A 136 15.90 11.88 -16.34
N TYR A 137 15.53 11.41 -15.15
CA TYR A 137 15.67 10.02 -14.72
C TYR A 137 14.29 9.42 -14.44
N PRO A 138 13.61 8.90 -15.49
CA PRO A 138 12.29 8.28 -15.31
C PRO A 138 12.43 6.95 -14.58
N VAL A 139 11.89 6.87 -13.39
CA VAL A 139 11.78 5.65 -12.58
C VAL A 139 10.30 5.47 -12.22
N TYR A 140 9.74 4.32 -12.52
CA TYR A 140 8.34 4.02 -12.20
C TYR A 140 8.31 3.00 -11.06
N GLN A 141 8.06 3.50 -9.86
CA GLN A 141 7.86 2.67 -8.68
C GLN A 141 6.40 2.72 -8.25
N GLU A 142 5.77 1.56 -8.12
CA GLU A 142 4.40 1.44 -7.63
C GLU A 142 4.37 1.16 -6.12
N LEU A 143 3.49 1.87 -5.41
CA LEU A 143 3.12 1.60 -4.02
C LEU A 143 1.62 1.35 -3.95
N VAL A 144 1.21 0.23 -3.36
CA VAL A 144 -0.19 -0.12 -3.15
C VAL A 144 -0.55 0.11 -1.69
N VAL A 145 -1.50 1.02 -1.45
CA VAL A 145 -2.07 1.22 -0.11
C VAL A 145 -3.34 0.41 0.00
N LEU A 146 -3.34 -0.55 0.92
CA LEU A 146 -4.45 -1.47 1.14
C LEU A 146 -5.68 -0.76 1.74
N PRO A 147 -6.89 -1.29 1.57
CA PRO A 147 -8.04 -0.77 2.30
C PRO A 147 -7.88 -1.02 3.79
N ALA A 148 -8.32 -0.05 4.61
CA ALA A 148 -8.31 -0.19 6.06
C ALA A 148 -9.09 -1.45 6.48
N ARG A 149 -8.52 -2.23 7.39
CA ARG A 149 -9.18 -3.42 7.92
C ARG A 149 -10.40 -3.00 8.74
N ALA A 150 -11.53 -3.63 8.47
CA ALA A 150 -12.72 -3.41 9.29
C ALA A 150 -12.47 -3.91 10.72
N GLU A 151 -12.80 -3.10 11.72
CA GLU A 151 -12.73 -3.54 13.11
C GLU A 151 -13.67 -4.74 13.33
N TYR A 152 -13.14 -5.81 13.88
CA TYR A 152 -13.88 -7.04 14.17
C TYR A 152 -15.18 -6.78 14.97
N LEU A 153 -15.16 -5.79 15.89
CA LEU A 153 -16.33 -5.42 16.69
C LEU A 153 -17.46 -4.86 15.82
N ARG A 154 -17.15 -3.98 14.83
CA ARG A 154 -18.14 -3.47 13.88
C ARG A 154 -18.68 -4.56 12.96
N LEU A 155 -17.82 -5.45 12.51
CA LEU A 155 -18.24 -6.60 11.70
C LEU A 155 -19.14 -7.53 12.51
N ARG A 156 -18.83 -7.79 13.77
CA ARG A 156 -19.65 -8.57 14.68
C ARG A 156 -21.01 -7.93 14.93
N ASP A 157 -21.07 -6.61 15.11
CA ASP A 157 -22.34 -5.89 15.36
C ASP A 157 -23.23 -5.89 14.11
N VAL A 158 -22.65 -5.72 12.93
CA VAL A 158 -23.39 -5.77 11.66
C VAL A 158 -23.81 -7.21 11.34
N LEU A 159 -22.90 -8.19 11.43
CA LEU A 159 -23.18 -9.60 11.18
C LEU A 159 -23.90 -10.27 12.35
N GLY A 160 -23.66 -9.83 13.59
CA GLY A 160 -24.33 -10.33 14.79
C GLY A 160 -25.83 -10.06 14.80
N GLY A 161 -26.28 -9.01 14.10
CA GLY A 161 -27.69 -8.80 13.80
C GLY A 161 -28.27 -9.86 12.86
N PHE A 162 -27.42 -10.49 12.04
CA PHE A 162 -27.78 -11.62 11.16
C PHE A 162 -27.52 -12.98 11.81
N LEU A 163 -26.50 -13.09 12.65
CA LEU A 163 -26.10 -14.32 13.36
C LEU A 163 -26.62 -14.36 14.81
N GLY A 164 -27.10 -13.22 15.33
CA GLY A 164 -27.68 -13.13 16.64
C GLY A 164 -28.89 -14.07 16.73
N GLU A 165 -29.03 -14.74 17.88
CA GLU A 165 -30.14 -15.60 18.27
C GLU A 165 -31.51 -15.00 17.90
N ARG A 166 -31.80 -14.91 16.62
CA ARG A 166 -33.18 -15.04 16.21
C ARG A 166 -33.54 -16.47 16.56
N SER A 167 -34.18 -16.64 17.72
CA SER A 167 -35.00 -17.80 17.98
C SER A 167 -35.75 -18.09 16.69
N ALA A 168 -35.15 -18.89 15.82
CA ALA A 168 -35.73 -19.27 14.53
C ALA A 168 -36.75 -20.34 14.81
N GLN A 169 -37.91 -19.93 15.32
CA GLN A 169 -39.10 -20.75 15.35
C GLN A 169 -39.62 -21.12 13.94
N ARG A 170 -38.86 -20.79 12.88
CA ARG A 170 -39.26 -21.00 11.50
C ARG A 170 -38.20 -21.68 10.69
N PHE A 171 -38.12 -22.83 10.46
CA PHE A 171 -37.25 -23.71 9.65
C PHE A 171 -36.33 -24.60 10.49
N ILE A 172 -36.95 -25.30 11.41
CA ILE A 172 -36.31 -26.38 12.09
C ILE A 172 -36.57 -27.62 11.22
N MET A 173 -35.62 -28.02 10.41
CA MET A 173 -35.65 -29.34 9.81
C MET A 173 -35.14 -30.33 10.84
N GLU A 174 -35.97 -31.28 11.24
CA GLU A 174 -35.56 -32.42 12.06
C GLU A 174 -34.49 -33.19 11.28
N ASP A 175 -33.32 -33.34 11.87
CA ASP A 175 -32.26 -34.19 11.31
C ASP A 175 -32.57 -35.67 11.60
N PRO A 176 -32.90 -36.46 10.58
CA PRO A 176 -33.27 -37.86 10.77
C PRO A 176 -32.10 -38.75 11.25
N ILE A 177 -30.85 -38.22 11.25
CA ILE A 177 -29.61 -38.89 11.65
C ILE A 177 -29.36 -38.71 13.16
N LEU A 178 -29.62 -37.49 13.68
CA LEU A 178 -29.36 -37.12 15.06
C LEU A 178 -30.57 -37.43 15.95
N THR A 179 -30.57 -38.57 16.61
CA THR A 179 -31.60 -38.98 17.58
C THR A 179 -31.23 -38.48 18.96
N LEU A 180 -31.97 -37.50 19.52
CA LEU A 180 -31.80 -37.02 20.91
C LEU A 180 -32.31 -37.99 21.95
N GLY A 181 -33.24 -38.84 21.60
CA GLY A 181 -33.87 -39.76 22.53
C GLY A 181 -35.18 -40.31 22.01
N TYR A 182 -36.02 -40.84 22.91
CA TYR A 182 -37.29 -41.44 22.62
C TYR A 182 -38.37 -40.80 23.52
N ARG A 183 -39.60 -40.66 23.00
CA ARG A 183 -40.77 -40.25 23.77
C ARG A 183 -41.95 -41.16 23.47
N GLU A 184 -42.99 -41.13 24.31
CA GLU A 184 -44.20 -41.90 24.07
C GLU A 184 -44.93 -41.41 22.83
N TYR A 185 -45.49 -42.34 22.08
CA TYR A 185 -46.33 -42.11 20.91
C TYR A 185 -47.68 -41.50 21.34
N THR A 186 -48.01 -40.34 20.77
CA THR A 186 -49.25 -39.62 21.14
C THR A 186 -50.39 -39.84 20.15
N GLY A 187 -50.20 -40.60 19.10
CA GLY A 187 -51.19 -40.85 18.03
C GLY A 187 -51.19 -39.83 16.92
N ARG A 188 -50.36 -38.77 17.02
CA ARG A 188 -50.28 -37.69 16.00
C ARG A 188 -49.08 -37.83 15.07
N GLU A 189 -48.11 -38.61 15.44
CA GLU A 189 -46.89 -38.83 14.69
C GLU A 189 -47.10 -39.90 13.61
N PRO A 190 -46.36 -39.76 12.47
CA PRO A 190 -46.41 -40.79 11.44
C PRO A 190 -45.85 -42.14 11.96
N GLN A 191 -46.42 -43.22 11.60
CA GLN A 191 -46.02 -44.55 12.04
C GLN A 191 -44.54 -44.88 11.76
N LYS A 192 -43.97 -44.31 10.72
CA LYS A 192 -42.57 -44.46 10.37
C LYS A 192 -41.60 -43.89 11.43
N ALA A 193 -42.07 -43.00 12.31
CA ALA A 193 -41.28 -42.46 13.40
C ALA A 193 -41.24 -43.38 14.62
N ILE A 194 -42.02 -44.46 14.68
CA ILE A 194 -42.05 -45.39 15.77
C ILE A 194 -40.75 -46.21 15.79
N SER A 195 -40.12 -46.22 16.94
CA SER A 195 -38.95 -47.09 17.22
C SER A 195 -39.43 -48.42 17.81
N TRP A 196 -39.57 -49.45 16.97
CA TRP A 196 -40.06 -50.76 17.39
C TRP A 196 -39.14 -51.41 18.45
N ALA A 197 -37.82 -51.24 18.32
CA ALA A 197 -36.85 -51.76 19.29
C ALA A 197 -37.07 -51.17 20.69
N GLN A 198 -37.22 -49.83 20.78
CA GLN A 198 -37.41 -49.15 22.06
C GLN A 198 -38.84 -49.43 22.61
N SER A 199 -39.82 -49.52 21.75
CA SER A 199 -41.18 -49.86 22.13
C SER A 199 -41.28 -51.25 22.73
N ALA A 200 -40.56 -52.25 22.19
CA ALA A 200 -40.45 -53.59 22.74
C ALA A 200 -39.78 -53.61 24.13
N HIS A 201 -38.79 -52.73 24.34
CA HIS A 201 -38.08 -52.63 25.61
C HIS A 201 -38.93 -52.00 26.73
N THR A 202 -39.76 -51.03 26.39
CA THR A 202 -40.53 -50.21 27.36
C THR A 202 -41.97 -50.75 27.52
N GLY A 203 -42.43 -51.64 26.64
CA GLY A 203 -43.81 -52.10 26.60
C GLY A 203 -44.84 -51.05 26.20
N ARG A 204 -44.37 -49.90 25.68
CA ARG A 204 -45.23 -48.77 25.19
C ARG A 204 -44.73 -48.35 23.84
N LEU A 205 -45.62 -47.79 22.98
CA LEU A 205 -45.17 -47.25 21.70
C LEU A 205 -44.33 -46.04 21.88
N MET A 206 -43.08 -46.10 21.41
CA MET A 206 -42.08 -45.01 21.51
C MET A 206 -41.73 -44.48 20.13
N VAL A 207 -41.60 -43.16 20.02
CA VAL A 207 -41.15 -42.45 18.79
C VAL A 207 -39.81 -41.82 19.00
N LYS A 208 -38.99 -41.78 17.95
CA LYS A 208 -37.71 -41.10 17.95
C LYS A 208 -37.93 -39.60 18.09
N LYS A 209 -37.16 -38.97 18.96
CA LYS A 209 -37.04 -37.50 19.06
C LYS A 209 -35.74 -37.09 18.38
N TYR A 210 -35.87 -36.40 17.27
CA TYR A 210 -34.69 -35.91 16.50
C TYR A 210 -34.20 -34.60 17.04
N ASP A 211 -32.91 -34.29 16.80
CA ASP A 211 -32.34 -33.00 17.04
C ASP A 211 -32.61 -32.08 15.83
N PHE A 212 -32.48 -30.79 16.06
CA PHE A 212 -32.67 -29.78 15.05
C PHE A 212 -31.33 -29.23 14.68
N THR A 213 -30.89 -29.46 13.44
CA THR A 213 -29.65 -28.85 12.93
C THR A 213 -30.01 -27.62 12.16
N THR A 214 -29.47 -26.47 12.57
CA THR A 214 -29.56 -25.23 11.83
C THR A 214 -28.25 -25.03 11.06
N GLU A 215 -28.23 -25.30 9.77
CA GLU A 215 -27.16 -24.83 8.92
C GLU A 215 -27.35 -23.32 8.67
N VAL A 216 -26.45 -22.52 9.22
CA VAL A 216 -26.37 -21.10 8.90
C VAL A 216 -25.51 -20.96 7.65
N SER A 217 -26.14 -20.85 6.49
CA SER A 217 -25.45 -20.47 5.26
C SER A 217 -25.44 -18.96 5.10
N CYS A 218 -24.27 -18.37 4.87
CA CYS A 218 -24.12 -16.96 4.57
C CYS A 218 -23.60 -16.81 3.15
N THR A 219 -24.31 -16.06 2.31
CA THR A 219 -23.83 -15.69 0.99
C THR A 219 -23.37 -14.25 1.01
N VAL A 220 -22.07 -14.04 0.72
CA VAL A 220 -21.47 -12.70 0.60
C VAL A 220 -21.44 -12.31 -0.86
N LEU A 221 -22.18 -11.26 -1.22
CA LEU A 221 -22.15 -10.66 -2.55
C LEU A 221 -21.21 -9.45 -2.53
N LEU A 222 -20.12 -9.55 -3.28
CA LEU A 222 -19.18 -8.44 -3.48
C LEU A 222 -19.51 -7.78 -4.83
N ASN A 223 -19.99 -6.54 -4.79
CA ASN A 223 -20.10 -5.73 -6.00
C ASN A 223 -18.73 -5.15 -6.33
N VAL A 224 -18.18 -5.55 -7.46
CA VAL A 224 -16.88 -5.10 -8.00
C VAL A 224 -17.06 -4.21 -9.24
N GLU A 225 -18.28 -3.70 -9.48
CA GLU A 225 -18.47 -2.74 -10.56
C GLU A 225 -17.64 -1.48 -10.30
N TYR A 226 -16.81 -1.16 -11.27
CA TYR A 226 -15.97 0.02 -11.28
C TYR A 226 -16.62 1.07 -12.20
N ASP A 227 -16.94 2.21 -11.64
CA ASP A 227 -17.45 3.33 -12.43
C ASP A 227 -16.26 4.05 -13.08
N LYS A 228 -16.15 3.93 -14.42
CA LYS A 228 -15.08 4.56 -15.22
C LYS A 228 -15.07 6.09 -15.17
N ASN A 229 -16.06 6.72 -14.56
CA ASN A 229 -16.21 8.19 -14.53
C ASN A 229 -15.73 8.82 -13.22
N MET A 230 -15.00 8.09 -12.36
CA MET A 230 -14.45 8.59 -11.11
C MET A 230 -12.93 8.92 -11.19
N ASP A 231 -12.40 9.24 -12.37
CA ASP A 231 -11.04 9.79 -12.55
C ASP A 231 -11.05 11.32 -12.46
#